data_14a4e2a219a78ded4f3f17aacee66512
#
_entry.id   14a4e2a219a78ded4f3f17aacee66512
#
_cell.length_a   1.000
_cell.length_b   1.000
_cell.length_c   1.000
_cell.angle_alpha   90.00
_cell.angle_beta   90.00
_cell.angle_gamma   90.00
#
_symmetry.space_group_name_H-M   'P 1'
#
loop_
_entity.id
_entity.type
_entity.pdbx_description
1 polymer ?
#
loop_
_entity_poly.entity_id
_entity_poly.type
_entity_poly.pdbx_seq_one_letter_code
_entity_poly.pdbx_strand_id
1 'polypeptide(L)'
;MCKNRVATTRFFLPLLASFILSNDLYIRADTQSFDSSVYLIWHVVCLIILYSWNLELNMDRALFLAMSGAKQNMQALQLRANNLANVSTTGFRADLEQARSMQAYGEGLPTRVFSMTERPGQNFRQGSVITTGRDLDVTIEGLGWISVLDKTGKEGLTRNGNLKIDSNGLLLSGENLVLGEGSDPITLPIPLSKVEIGSDGTISVVPQGAPADAIEIVDRIKLTSTDNRSLFKDINGLFRSKDPNAQYEIDGNVKLLKGAIEGSNVSAIGEMTSLIDLQRQFEMQVKLMSTAEDMDKASDSLLRTS
;
A
#
# COMPACT_ATOMS: atom_id res chain seq x y z
N MET A 1 -0.82 5.00 -28.91
CA MET A 1 -1.86 5.13 -29.96
C MET A 1 -3.26 5.57 -29.45
N CYS A 2 -3.47 5.81 -28.15
CA CYS A 2 -4.77 6.22 -27.59
C CYS A 2 -5.00 7.72 -27.41
N LYS A 3 -4.01 8.58 -27.66
CA LYS A 3 -4.16 10.04 -27.47
C LYS A 3 -4.87 10.79 -28.60
N ASN A 4 -5.00 10.20 -29.78
CA ASN A 4 -5.54 10.92 -30.94
C ASN A 4 -7.04 10.70 -31.21
N ARG A 5 -7.70 9.77 -30.53
CA ARG A 5 -9.17 9.56 -30.74
C ARG A 5 -10.06 10.50 -29.91
N VAL A 6 -9.56 11.00 -28.78
CA VAL A 6 -10.36 11.90 -27.93
C VAL A 6 -10.38 13.35 -28.44
N ALA A 7 -9.38 13.73 -29.23
CA ALA A 7 -9.33 15.09 -29.81
C ALA A 7 -10.25 15.28 -31.00
N THR A 8 -10.53 14.23 -31.77
CA THR A 8 -11.41 14.30 -32.96
C THR A 8 -12.88 14.39 -32.60
N THR A 9 -13.30 13.80 -31.49
CA THR A 9 -14.73 13.84 -31.06
C THR A 9 -15.16 15.20 -30.50
N ARG A 10 -14.25 15.99 -29.92
CA ARG A 10 -14.57 17.35 -29.43
C ARG A 10 -14.72 18.41 -30.53
N PHE A 11 -14.15 18.16 -31.70
CA PHE A 11 -14.24 19.09 -32.83
C PHE A 11 -15.44 18.84 -33.74
N PHE A 12 -16.01 17.61 -33.75
CA PHE A 12 -17.13 17.26 -34.59
C PHE A 12 -18.51 17.68 -34.05
N LEU A 13 -18.68 17.78 -32.72
CA LEU A 13 -19.96 18.18 -32.11
C LEU A 13 -20.37 19.62 -32.48
N PRO A 14 -19.49 20.64 -32.41
CA PRO A 14 -19.88 22.00 -32.79
C PRO A 14 -20.09 22.16 -34.31
N LEU A 15 -19.41 21.36 -35.15
CA LEU A 15 -19.59 21.36 -36.59
C LEU A 15 -20.94 20.75 -37.02
N LEU A 16 -21.39 19.67 -36.38
CA LEU A 16 -22.71 19.06 -36.61
C LEU A 16 -23.84 19.93 -36.09
N ALA A 17 -23.68 20.56 -34.93
CA ALA A 17 -24.64 21.53 -34.42
C ALA A 17 -24.74 22.78 -35.30
N SER A 18 -23.59 23.26 -35.82
CA SER A 18 -23.53 24.36 -36.78
C SER A 18 -24.18 24.00 -38.15
N PHE A 19 -24.03 22.74 -38.59
CA PHE A 19 -24.59 22.24 -39.84
C PHE A 19 -26.13 22.07 -39.73
N ILE A 20 -26.64 21.64 -38.57
CA ILE A 20 -28.05 21.51 -38.28
C ILE A 20 -28.70 22.90 -38.19
N LEU A 21 -28.06 23.87 -37.53
CA LEU A 21 -28.53 25.24 -37.44
C LEU A 21 -28.46 26.01 -38.76
N SER A 22 -27.50 25.72 -39.64
CA SER A 22 -27.42 26.35 -40.97
C SER A 22 -28.46 25.77 -41.94
N ASN A 23 -28.79 24.48 -41.81
CA ASN A 23 -29.88 23.88 -42.63
C ASN A 23 -31.28 24.34 -42.20
N ASP A 24 -31.53 24.63 -40.93
CA ASP A 24 -32.81 25.22 -40.48
C ASP A 24 -33.07 26.59 -41.09
N LEU A 25 -32.02 27.37 -41.42
CA LEU A 25 -32.19 28.65 -42.11
C LEU A 25 -32.44 28.48 -43.62
N TYR A 26 -31.96 27.39 -44.24
CA TYR A 26 -32.16 27.15 -45.68
C TYR A 26 -33.51 26.48 -45.95
N ILE A 27 -34.04 25.70 -45.04
CA ILE A 27 -35.33 25.01 -45.14
C ILE A 27 -36.49 25.98 -44.93
N ARG A 28 -36.28 27.15 -44.34
CA ARG A 28 -37.32 28.17 -44.12
C ARG A 28 -37.68 28.98 -45.38
N ALA A 29 -36.92 28.81 -46.47
CA ALA A 29 -37.13 29.56 -47.71
C ALA A 29 -38.02 28.86 -48.74
N ASP A 30 -38.36 27.55 -48.58
CA ASP A 30 -39.09 26.80 -49.60
C ASP A 30 -40.15 25.86 -49.01
N THR A 31 -41.04 26.38 -48.15
CA THR A 31 -42.11 25.60 -47.52
C THR A 31 -43.42 25.63 -48.33
N GLN A 32 -43.49 24.88 -49.44
CA GLN A 32 -44.81 24.58 -49.98
C GLN A 32 -45.13 23.12 -50.34
N SER A 33 -44.23 22.17 -50.16
CA SER A 33 -44.56 20.75 -50.34
C SER A 33 -43.52 19.78 -49.73
N PHE A 34 -43.34 19.76 -48.45
CA PHE A 34 -42.61 18.66 -47.82
C PHE A 34 -43.51 17.83 -46.93
N ASP A 35 -43.60 16.56 -47.29
CA ASP A 35 -44.45 15.54 -46.65
C ASP A 35 -44.07 15.36 -45.19
N SER A 36 -45.02 15.52 -44.27
CA SER A 36 -44.82 15.37 -42.82
C SER A 36 -44.26 14.00 -42.40
N SER A 37 -44.34 13.02 -43.29
CA SER A 37 -43.75 11.69 -43.12
C SER A 37 -42.20 11.68 -43.12
N VAL A 38 -41.55 12.57 -43.86
CA VAL A 38 -40.09 12.66 -43.94
C VAL A 38 -39.50 13.21 -42.65
N TYR A 39 -40.16 14.19 -42.02
CA TYR A 39 -39.77 14.73 -40.72
C TYR A 39 -39.86 13.69 -39.60
N LEU A 40 -40.91 12.88 -39.61
CA LEU A 40 -41.08 11.80 -38.63
C LEU A 40 -39.98 10.73 -38.77
N ILE A 41 -39.61 10.35 -39.98
CA ILE A 41 -38.57 9.38 -40.25
C ILE A 41 -37.22 9.92 -39.79
N TRP A 42 -36.89 11.19 -40.06
CA TRP A 42 -35.66 11.81 -39.61
C TRP A 42 -35.55 11.91 -38.08
N HIS A 43 -36.67 12.26 -37.43
CA HIS A 43 -36.72 12.30 -35.96
C HIS A 43 -36.51 10.92 -35.33
N VAL A 44 -37.11 9.88 -35.89
CA VAL A 44 -36.96 8.50 -35.43
C VAL A 44 -35.55 8.00 -35.68
N VAL A 45 -34.94 8.28 -36.82
CA VAL A 45 -33.55 7.93 -37.11
C VAL A 45 -32.57 8.64 -36.16
N CYS A 46 -32.81 9.93 -35.89
CA CYS A 46 -31.97 10.69 -34.95
C CYS A 46 -32.10 10.15 -33.51
N LEU A 47 -33.32 9.77 -33.10
CA LEU A 47 -33.56 9.14 -31.79
C LEU A 47 -32.90 7.74 -31.69
N ILE A 48 -32.94 6.96 -32.76
CA ILE A 48 -32.26 5.63 -32.80
C ILE A 48 -30.75 5.81 -32.73
N ILE A 49 -30.17 6.77 -33.44
CA ILE A 49 -28.73 7.07 -33.39
C ILE A 49 -28.32 7.57 -32.00
N LEU A 50 -29.11 8.43 -31.39
CA LEU A 50 -28.85 8.90 -30.01
C LEU A 50 -29.02 7.78 -28.98
N TYR A 51 -29.94 6.85 -29.20
CA TYR A 51 -30.14 5.69 -28.33
C TYR A 51 -29.02 4.66 -28.45
N SER A 52 -28.54 4.38 -29.68
CA SER A 52 -27.39 3.49 -29.89
C SER A 52 -26.10 4.05 -29.32
N TRP A 53 -25.87 5.36 -29.40
CA TRP A 53 -24.70 6.01 -28.77
C TRP A 53 -24.73 5.94 -27.25
N ASN A 54 -25.89 5.97 -26.62
CA ASN A 54 -26.01 5.81 -25.18
C ASN A 54 -25.76 4.35 -24.71
N LEU A 55 -26.06 3.36 -25.55
CA LEU A 55 -25.79 1.96 -25.22
C LEU A 55 -24.28 1.64 -25.25
N GLU A 56 -23.54 2.09 -26.25
CA GLU A 56 -22.08 1.87 -26.33
C GLU A 56 -21.34 2.50 -25.14
N LEU A 57 -21.75 3.69 -24.70
CA LEU A 57 -21.16 4.35 -23.55
C LEU A 57 -21.41 3.61 -22.21
N ASN A 58 -22.43 2.77 -22.10
CA ASN A 58 -22.76 2.09 -20.85
C ASN A 58 -21.96 0.79 -20.66
N MET A 59 -21.64 0.04 -21.70
CA MET A 59 -20.86 -1.21 -21.62
C MET A 59 -19.39 -0.93 -21.34
N ASP A 60 -18.79 0.06 -21.98
CA ASP A 60 -17.41 0.52 -21.73
C ASP A 60 -17.21 0.95 -20.27
N ARG A 61 -18.26 1.45 -19.63
CA ARG A 61 -18.24 1.86 -18.21
C ARG A 61 -18.22 0.69 -17.24
N ALA A 62 -18.93 -0.40 -17.53
CA ALA A 62 -18.93 -1.60 -16.71
C ALA A 62 -17.57 -2.30 -16.75
N LEU A 63 -16.96 -2.37 -17.93
CA LEU A 63 -15.61 -2.90 -18.13
C LEU A 63 -14.58 -2.10 -17.33
N PHE A 64 -14.65 -0.77 -17.40
CA PHE A 64 -13.74 0.10 -16.65
C PHE A 64 -13.89 -0.06 -15.13
N LEU A 65 -15.11 -0.23 -14.63
CA LEU A 65 -15.38 -0.47 -13.23
C LEU A 65 -14.79 -1.81 -12.77
N ALA A 66 -15.01 -2.88 -13.56
CA ALA A 66 -14.46 -4.21 -13.27
C ALA A 66 -12.92 -4.20 -13.31
N MET A 67 -12.31 -3.52 -14.30
CA MET A 67 -10.86 -3.37 -14.39
C MET A 67 -10.28 -2.60 -13.19
N SER A 68 -10.97 -1.54 -12.75
CA SER A 68 -10.56 -0.78 -11.55
C SER A 68 -10.60 -1.66 -10.30
N GLY A 69 -11.67 -2.44 -10.13
CA GLY A 69 -11.79 -3.38 -9.02
C GLY A 69 -10.72 -4.48 -9.07
N ALA A 70 -10.43 -5.06 -10.24
CA ALA A 70 -9.37 -6.05 -10.41
C ALA A 70 -8.00 -5.49 -10.03
N LYS A 71 -7.70 -4.25 -10.42
CA LYS A 71 -6.46 -3.56 -10.04
C LYS A 71 -6.35 -3.38 -8.53
N GLN A 72 -7.45 -2.99 -7.86
CA GLN A 72 -7.46 -2.81 -6.40
C GLN A 72 -7.24 -4.15 -5.68
N ASN A 73 -7.90 -5.23 -6.13
CA ASN A 73 -7.68 -6.56 -5.56
C ASN A 73 -6.23 -7.03 -5.74
N MET A 74 -5.58 -6.69 -6.85
CA MET A 74 -4.18 -7.02 -7.07
C MET A 74 -3.24 -6.28 -6.13
N GLN A 75 -3.53 -5.02 -5.81
CA GLN A 75 -2.79 -4.24 -4.81
C GLN A 75 -2.98 -4.81 -3.40
N ALA A 76 -4.22 -5.19 -3.06
CA ALA A 76 -4.53 -5.86 -1.80
C ALA A 76 -3.79 -7.20 -1.67
N LEU A 77 -3.78 -8.01 -2.73
CA LEU A 77 -3.01 -9.26 -2.80
C LEU A 77 -1.53 -9.04 -2.51
N GLN A 78 -0.90 -8.01 -3.08
CA GLN A 78 0.50 -7.67 -2.84
C GLN A 78 0.77 -7.34 -1.38
N LEU A 79 -0.11 -6.57 -0.72
CA LEU A 79 0.03 -6.23 0.70
C LEU A 79 -0.08 -7.48 1.58
N ARG A 80 -1.07 -8.34 1.33
CA ARG A 80 -1.26 -9.59 2.07
C ARG A 80 -0.11 -10.57 1.86
N ALA A 81 0.39 -10.67 0.62
CA ALA A 81 1.57 -11.50 0.31
C ALA A 81 2.83 -11.00 1.02
N ASN A 82 3.03 -9.68 1.11
CA ASN A 82 4.13 -9.09 1.87
C ASN A 82 4.01 -9.41 3.37
N ASN A 83 2.82 -9.27 3.96
CA ASN A 83 2.58 -9.63 5.35
C ASN A 83 2.89 -11.13 5.58
N LEU A 84 2.40 -12.00 4.71
CA LEU A 84 2.63 -13.45 4.82
C LEU A 84 4.11 -13.81 4.70
N ALA A 85 4.84 -13.20 3.77
CA ALA A 85 6.28 -13.41 3.61
C ALA A 85 7.07 -13.05 4.87
N ASN A 86 6.57 -12.08 5.65
CA ASN A 86 7.20 -11.59 6.87
C ASN A 86 6.59 -12.16 8.17
N VAL A 87 5.85 -13.26 8.09
CA VAL A 87 5.24 -13.89 9.28
C VAL A 87 6.27 -14.40 10.28
N SER A 88 7.45 -14.83 9.81
CA SER A 88 8.56 -15.29 10.65
C SER A 88 9.61 -14.21 10.95
N THR A 89 9.44 -12.98 10.43
CA THR A 89 10.39 -11.89 10.62
C THR A 89 10.23 -11.27 12.00
N THR A 90 11.30 -11.23 12.78
CA THR A 90 11.33 -10.67 14.14
C THR A 90 11.01 -9.17 14.11
N GLY A 91 10.12 -8.74 15.01
CA GLY A 91 9.73 -7.34 15.15
C GLY A 91 8.90 -6.77 13.99
N PHE A 92 8.44 -7.61 13.05
CA PHE A 92 7.63 -7.17 11.93
C PHE A 92 6.26 -6.69 12.38
N ARG A 93 5.82 -5.58 11.80
CA ARG A 93 4.48 -5.01 11.95
C ARG A 93 3.71 -5.13 10.65
N ALA A 94 2.54 -5.75 10.71
CA ALA A 94 1.66 -5.94 9.57
C ALA A 94 1.24 -4.60 8.96
N ASP A 95 1.29 -4.52 7.64
CA ASP A 95 0.69 -3.43 6.91
C ASP A 95 -0.83 -3.61 6.87
N LEU A 96 -1.58 -2.55 7.20
CA LEU A 96 -3.03 -2.54 7.14
C LEU A 96 -3.49 -2.17 5.73
N GLU A 97 -4.60 -2.76 5.36
CA GLU A 97 -5.33 -2.46 4.14
C GLU A 97 -6.72 -1.95 4.49
N GLN A 98 -7.15 -0.91 3.83
CA GLN A 98 -8.51 -0.40 3.92
C GLN A 98 -9.06 -0.14 2.53
N ALA A 99 -10.14 -0.85 2.19
CA ALA A 99 -10.92 -0.54 1.00
C ALA A 99 -11.92 0.57 1.34
N ARG A 100 -11.85 1.66 0.59
CA ARG A 100 -12.79 2.79 0.70
C ARG A 100 -13.56 2.96 -0.59
N SER A 101 -14.87 3.17 -0.47
CA SER A 101 -15.71 3.51 -1.61
C SER A 101 -15.54 4.99 -1.96
N MET A 102 -15.24 5.27 -3.23
CA MET A 102 -15.14 6.63 -3.76
C MET A 102 -16.20 6.85 -4.81
N GLN A 103 -17.11 7.79 -4.57
CA GLN A 103 -18.09 8.19 -5.57
C GLN A 103 -17.44 8.95 -6.71
N ALA A 104 -17.79 8.59 -7.94
CA ALA A 104 -17.39 9.37 -9.10
C ALA A 104 -18.34 10.54 -9.27
N TYR A 105 -17.81 11.75 -9.12
CA TYR A 105 -18.54 12.98 -9.40
C TYR A 105 -18.37 13.34 -10.88
N GLY A 106 -19.46 13.79 -11.52
CA GLY A 106 -19.50 14.20 -12.91
C GLY A 106 -20.87 14.79 -13.26
N GLU A 107 -21.12 15.09 -14.53
CA GLU A 107 -22.41 15.55 -14.99
C GLU A 107 -23.48 14.45 -14.76
N GLY A 108 -24.56 14.79 -14.07
CA GLY A 108 -25.66 13.89 -13.70
C GLY A 108 -25.59 13.37 -12.27
N LEU A 109 -26.42 12.36 -11.96
CA LEU A 109 -26.47 11.75 -10.62
C LEU A 109 -25.23 10.86 -10.40
N PRO A 110 -24.59 10.89 -9.21
CA PRO A 110 -23.45 10.06 -8.87
C PRO A 110 -23.88 8.61 -8.66
N THR A 111 -24.02 7.85 -9.75
CA THR A 111 -24.46 6.44 -9.72
C THR A 111 -23.33 5.45 -9.66
N ARG A 112 -22.05 5.91 -9.68
CA ARG A 112 -20.87 5.05 -9.73
C ARG A 112 -20.03 5.22 -8.49
N VAL A 113 -19.57 4.09 -7.99
CA VAL A 113 -18.70 3.99 -6.84
C VAL A 113 -17.50 3.14 -7.24
N PHE A 114 -16.30 3.70 -7.10
CA PHE A 114 -15.04 2.97 -7.28
C PHE A 114 -14.54 2.50 -5.92
N SER A 115 -13.98 1.30 -5.88
CA SER A 115 -13.20 0.85 -4.73
C SER A 115 -11.79 1.40 -4.84
N MET A 116 -11.30 2.06 -3.79
CA MET A 116 -9.91 2.44 -3.63
C MET A 116 -9.32 1.68 -2.46
N THR A 117 -8.22 0.97 -2.71
CA THR A 117 -7.44 0.36 -1.64
C THR A 117 -6.41 1.37 -1.16
N GLU A 118 -6.52 1.75 0.08
CA GLU A 118 -5.59 2.66 0.76
C GLU A 118 -4.73 1.85 1.75
N ARG A 119 -3.51 2.31 1.95
CA ARG A 119 -2.64 1.83 3.02
C ARG A 119 -2.74 2.82 4.20
N PRO A 120 -3.69 2.65 5.13
CA PRO A 120 -3.94 3.61 6.20
C PRO A 120 -2.80 3.67 7.22
N GLY A 121 -1.93 2.66 7.25
CA GLY A 121 -0.82 2.57 8.18
C GLY A 121 -0.43 1.12 8.48
N GLN A 122 0.13 0.93 9.66
CA GLN A 122 0.60 -0.37 10.16
C GLN A 122 -0.18 -0.77 11.42
N ASN A 123 -0.21 -2.07 11.68
CA ASN A 123 -0.73 -2.60 12.92
C ASN A 123 0.37 -2.57 14.00
N PHE A 124 0.29 -1.63 14.93
CA PHE A 124 1.27 -1.47 16.01
C PHE A 124 1.05 -2.40 17.21
N ARG A 125 0.10 -3.32 17.16
CA ARG A 125 -0.06 -4.33 18.22
C ARG A 125 1.21 -5.16 18.32
N GLN A 126 1.59 -5.46 19.56
CA GLN A 126 2.77 -6.29 19.84
C GLN A 126 2.58 -7.72 19.31
N GLY A 127 3.65 -8.27 18.73
CA GLY A 127 3.69 -9.68 18.33
C GLY A 127 3.88 -10.61 19.52
N SER A 128 3.91 -11.92 19.27
CA SER A 128 4.22 -12.89 20.32
C SER A 128 5.67 -12.76 20.78
N VAL A 129 5.92 -12.84 22.07
CA VAL A 129 7.27 -12.90 22.63
C VAL A 129 7.74 -14.34 22.63
N ILE A 130 8.90 -14.60 22.04
CA ILE A 130 9.53 -15.92 21.93
C ILE A 130 10.80 -15.91 22.74
N THR A 131 10.86 -16.75 23.78
CA THR A 131 12.08 -16.91 24.60
C THR A 131 13.09 -17.76 23.84
N THR A 132 14.28 -17.20 23.59
CA THR A 132 15.38 -17.85 22.87
C THR A 132 16.50 -18.29 23.80
N GLY A 133 16.65 -17.64 24.94
CA GLY A 133 17.73 -17.87 25.92
C GLY A 133 19.09 -17.34 25.45
N ARG A 134 19.16 -16.59 24.36
CA ARG A 134 20.41 -16.03 23.84
C ARG A 134 20.65 -14.62 24.43
N ASP A 135 21.84 -14.33 24.93
CA ASP A 135 22.14 -13.06 25.62
C ASP A 135 22.01 -11.82 24.74
N LEU A 136 22.20 -11.96 23.42
CA LEU A 136 22.08 -10.88 22.43
C LEU A 136 20.66 -10.70 21.91
N ASP A 137 19.71 -11.57 22.27
CA ASP A 137 18.33 -11.42 21.87
C ASP A 137 17.59 -10.60 22.93
N VAL A 138 16.98 -9.51 22.47
CA VAL A 138 16.26 -8.59 23.34
C VAL A 138 14.86 -8.30 22.77
N THR A 139 13.91 -8.06 23.63
CA THR A 139 12.58 -7.56 23.22
C THR A 139 12.20 -6.36 24.09
N ILE A 140 11.45 -5.44 23.52
CA ILE A 140 10.99 -4.25 24.23
C ILE A 140 9.70 -4.60 24.99
N GLU A 141 9.68 -4.30 26.27
CA GLU A 141 8.48 -4.42 27.09
C GLU A 141 7.56 -3.20 26.88
N GLY A 142 6.37 -3.44 26.34
CA GLY A 142 5.41 -2.38 26.08
C GLY A 142 5.69 -1.53 24.84
N LEU A 143 5.49 -0.22 24.96
CA LEU A 143 5.71 0.74 23.89
C LEU A 143 7.17 1.20 23.84
N GLY A 144 7.74 1.36 22.66
CA GLY A 144 9.11 1.83 22.47
C GLY A 144 9.75 1.25 21.21
N TRP A 145 10.92 1.71 20.89
CA TRP A 145 11.65 1.33 19.68
C TRP A 145 13.15 1.31 19.96
N ILE A 146 13.87 0.46 19.24
CA ILE A 146 15.35 0.49 19.16
C ILE A 146 15.72 1.42 18.02
N SER A 147 16.56 2.41 18.27
CA SER A 147 17.11 3.29 17.23
C SER A 147 18.26 2.60 16.52
N VAL A 148 18.21 2.63 15.20
CA VAL A 148 19.24 2.03 14.32
C VAL A 148 19.61 3.00 13.21
N LEU A 149 20.83 2.84 12.70
CA LEU A 149 21.33 3.57 11.54
C LEU A 149 21.22 2.68 10.31
N ASP A 150 20.53 3.16 9.29
CA ASP A 150 20.42 2.49 7.99
C ASP A 150 21.73 2.63 7.19
N LYS A 151 21.91 1.80 6.17
CA LYS A 151 23.03 1.87 5.20
C LYS A 151 23.17 3.23 4.52
N THR A 152 22.11 4.02 4.49
CA THR A 152 22.09 5.39 3.95
C THR A 152 22.56 6.46 4.95
N GLY A 153 22.92 6.07 6.19
CA GLY A 153 23.30 7.00 7.26
C GLY A 153 22.11 7.75 7.89
N LYS A 154 20.88 7.25 7.71
CA LYS A 154 19.68 7.84 8.32
C LYS A 154 19.22 7.02 9.50
N GLU A 155 18.85 7.69 10.59
CA GLU A 155 18.25 7.05 11.75
C GLU A 155 16.87 6.48 11.44
N GLY A 156 16.60 5.30 11.93
CA GLY A 156 15.32 4.61 11.84
C GLY A 156 15.03 3.82 13.10
N LEU A 157 13.79 3.43 13.27
CA LEU A 157 13.29 2.73 14.45
C LEU A 157 12.92 1.29 14.08
N THR A 158 13.28 0.34 14.94
CA THR A 158 12.98 -1.07 14.75
C THR A 158 12.50 -1.74 16.03
N ARG A 159 11.75 -2.83 15.88
CA ARG A 159 11.41 -3.78 16.94
C ARG A 159 12.18 -5.10 16.83
N ASN A 160 13.10 -5.17 15.87
CA ASN A 160 13.92 -6.35 15.70
C ASN A 160 15.03 -6.39 16.77
N GLY A 161 14.84 -7.18 17.78
CA GLY A 161 15.81 -7.38 18.87
C GLY A 161 16.76 -8.56 18.68
N ASN A 162 16.80 -9.17 17.49
CA ASN A 162 17.81 -10.17 17.18
C ASN A 162 19.12 -9.47 16.86
N LEU A 163 19.95 -9.27 17.90
CA LEU A 163 21.21 -8.55 17.79
C LEU A 163 22.34 -9.50 17.40
N LYS A 164 23.29 -8.96 16.61
CA LYS A 164 24.50 -9.65 16.17
C LYS A 164 25.71 -8.71 16.29
N ILE A 165 26.87 -9.29 16.53
CA ILE A 165 28.14 -8.55 16.54
C ILE A 165 28.89 -8.91 15.27
N ASP A 166 29.29 -7.87 14.52
CA ASP A 166 30.11 -8.03 13.31
C ASP A 166 31.58 -8.29 13.65
N SER A 167 32.37 -8.68 12.65
CA SER A 167 33.82 -8.87 12.75
C SER A 167 34.59 -7.63 13.24
N ASN A 168 34.00 -6.45 13.06
CA ASN A 168 34.55 -5.17 13.51
C ASN A 168 34.11 -4.75 14.93
N GLY A 169 33.33 -5.58 15.62
CA GLY A 169 32.75 -5.24 16.92
C GLY A 169 31.49 -4.38 16.87
N LEU A 170 30.95 -4.08 15.68
CA LEU A 170 29.75 -3.28 15.56
C LEU A 170 28.51 -4.11 15.91
N LEU A 171 27.62 -3.51 16.70
CA LEU A 171 26.33 -4.13 17.05
C LEU A 171 25.28 -3.88 15.96
N LEU A 172 24.72 -4.96 15.42
CA LEU A 172 23.76 -4.96 14.34
C LEU A 172 22.41 -5.48 14.82
N SER A 173 21.33 -4.85 14.34
CA SER A 173 19.97 -5.39 14.36
C SER A 173 19.56 -5.71 12.92
N GLY A 174 19.55 -7.01 12.57
CA GLY A 174 19.43 -7.41 11.17
C GLY A 174 20.61 -6.95 10.34
N GLU A 175 20.41 -5.98 9.46
CA GLU A 175 21.46 -5.37 8.61
C GLU A 175 21.82 -3.92 9.01
N ASN A 176 21.17 -3.38 10.04
CA ASN A 176 21.31 -1.99 10.46
C ASN A 176 22.14 -1.88 11.74
N LEU A 177 22.92 -0.81 11.85
CA LEU A 177 23.76 -0.54 13.02
C LEU A 177 22.90 -0.05 14.19
N VAL A 178 23.06 -0.61 15.37
CA VAL A 178 22.36 -0.16 16.57
C VAL A 178 23.03 1.10 17.09
N LEU A 179 22.22 2.11 17.42
CA LEU A 179 22.70 3.38 17.96
C LEU A 179 22.75 3.34 19.48
N GLY A 180 23.83 3.91 20.01
CA GLY A 180 24.04 4.19 21.43
C GLY A 180 23.38 5.47 21.90
N GLU A 181 23.53 5.79 23.17
CA GLU A 181 22.99 7.00 23.81
C GLU A 181 23.47 8.29 23.12
N GLY A 182 24.71 8.31 22.62
CA GLY A 182 25.27 9.43 21.86
C GLY A 182 24.77 9.56 20.42
N SER A 183 23.87 8.68 19.97
CA SER A 183 23.45 8.56 18.56
C SER A 183 24.56 8.09 17.61
N ASP A 184 25.64 7.56 18.13
CA ASP A 184 26.71 6.91 17.39
C ASP A 184 26.50 5.39 17.35
N PRO A 185 27.02 4.67 16.34
CA PRO A 185 26.96 3.22 16.29
C PRO A 185 27.74 2.57 17.46
N ILE A 186 27.12 1.61 18.13
CA ILE A 186 27.74 0.91 19.25
C ILE A 186 28.83 0.01 18.73
N THR A 187 30.05 0.21 19.28
CA THR A 187 31.23 -0.61 18.98
C THR A 187 31.72 -1.33 20.23
N LEU A 188 31.77 -2.65 20.16
CA LEU A 188 32.21 -3.50 21.27
C LEU A 188 33.68 -3.86 21.10
N PRO A 189 34.49 -3.87 22.20
CA PRO A 189 35.90 -4.29 22.13
C PRO A 189 35.99 -5.79 21.81
N ILE A 190 36.74 -6.14 20.78
CA ILE A 190 37.00 -7.54 20.39
C ILE A 190 38.47 -7.90 20.76
N PRO A 191 38.74 -9.10 21.29
CA PRO A 191 37.89 -10.27 21.51
C PRO A 191 37.08 -10.22 22.82
N LEU A 192 35.82 -10.72 22.73
CA LEU A 192 34.87 -10.79 23.85
C LEU A 192 34.78 -12.20 24.42
N SER A 193 34.62 -12.32 25.74
CA SER A 193 34.29 -13.57 26.43
C SER A 193 32.77 -13.66 26.66
N LYS A 194 32.14 -12.58 27.11
CA LYS A 194 30.69 -12.52 27.40
C LYS A 194 30.15 -11.11 27.13
N VAL A 195 28.92 -11.06 26.67
CA VAL A 195 28.14 -9.80 26.53
C VAL A 195 26.84 -9.96 27.32
N GLU A 196 26.48 -8.94 28.08
CA GLU A 196 25.25 -8.92 28.85
C GLU A 196 24.54 -7.60 28.62
N ILE A 197 23.20 -7.67 28.32
CA ILE A 197 22.38 -6.49 28.10
C ILE A 197 21.42 -6.34 29.28
N GLY A 198 21.48 -5.18 29.91
CA GLY A 198 20.63 -4.82 31.03
C GLY A 198 19.19 -4.51 30.60
N SER A 199 18.27 -4.51 31.53
CA SER A 199 16.85 -4.15 31.29
C SER A 199 16.65 -2.69 30.88
N ASP A 200 17.62 -1.84 31.15
CA ASP A 200 17.65 -0.42 30.76
C ASP A 200 18.35 -0.17 29.40
N GLY A 201 18.87 -1.24 28.76
CA GLY A 201 19.60 -1.16 27.51
C GLY A 201 21.12 -1.00 27.68
N THR A 202 21.64 -0.99 28.91
CA THR A 202 23.09 -0.92 29.18
C THR A 202 23.77 -2.19 28.70
N ILE A 203 24.83 -2.05 27.92
CA ILE A 203 25.65 -3.16 27.40
C ILE A 203 26.90 -3.30 28.26
N SER A 204 27.04 -4.45 28.87
CA SER A 204 28.18 -4.84 29.66
C SER A 204 28.94 -5.97 28.98
N VAL A 205 30.24 -5.88 28.93
CA VAL A 205 31.12 -6.88 28.29
C VAL A 205 32.18 -7.36 29.24
N VAL A 206 32.60 -8.60 29.07
CA VAL A 206 33.77 -9.17 29.71
C VAL A 206 34.80 -9.45 28.61
N PRO A 207 35.95 -8.75 28.59
CA PRO A 207 37.00 -8.98 27.61
C PRO A 207 37.62 -10.38 27.77
N GLN A 208 38.10 -10.94 26.67
CA GLN A 208 38.77 -12.24 26.71
C GLN A 208 40.08 -12.15 27.50
N GLY A 209 40.24 -13.05 28.50
CA GLY A 209 41.40 -13.09 29.36
C GLY A 209 41.28 -12.26 30.64
N ALA A 210 40.23 -11.51 30.82
CA ALA A 210 39.90 -10.81 32.05
C ALA A 210 39.21 -11.76 33.06
N PRO A 211 39.32 -11.54 34.37
CA PRO A 211 38.54 -12.29 35.35
C PRO A 211 37.05 -12.05 35.17
N ALA A 212 36.23 -13.02 35.58
CA ALA A 212 34.77 -12.98 35.34
C ALA A 212 34.05 -11.77 35.98
N ASP A 213 34.68 -11.15 36.96
CA ASP A 213 34.16 -9.97 37.70
C ASP A 213 34.59 -8.64 37.03
N ALA A 214 35.45 -8.67 36.02
CA ALA A 214 35.84 -7.47 35.28
C ALA A 214 34.77 -7.11 34.23
N ILE A 215 33.61 -6.63 34.71
CA ILE A 215 32.52 -6.17 33.87
C ILE A 215 32.78 -4.71 33.47
N GLU A 216 32.88 -4.47 32.18
CA GLU A 216 33.06 -3.14 31.61
C GLU A 216 31.75 -2.70 30.94
N ILE A 217 31.23 -1.52 31.29
CA ILE A 217 30.08 -0.93 30.65
C ILE A 217 30.61 -0.18 29.42
N VAL A 218 30.15 -0.58 28.23
CA VAL A 218 30.60 0.00 26.97
C VAL A 218 29.71 1.14 26.55
N ASP A 219 28.40 0.89 26.46
CA ASP A 219 27.41 1.88 25.99
C ASP A 219 25.99 1.45 26.41
N ARG A 220 25.01 2.27 26.06
CA ARG A 220 23.61 2.00 26.28
C ARG A 220 22.82 2.11 24.97
N ILE A 221 22.01 1.12 24.67
CA ILE A 221 21.14 1.12 23.46
C ILE A 221 20.18 2.30 23.52
N LYS A 222 20.11 3.09 22.46
CA LYS A 222 19.16 4.20 22.33
C LYS A 222 17.75 3.65 22.15
N LEU A 223 16.98 3.71 23.25
CA LEU A 223 15.58 3.32 23.30
C LEU A 223 14.71 4.57 23.25
N THR A 224 13.73 4.59 22.37
CA THR A 224 12.90 5.76 22.13
C THR A 224 11.41 5.41 22.22
N SER A 225 10.61 6.33 22.72
CA SER A 225 9.15 6.25 22.68
C SER A 225 8.63 7.32 21.76
N THR A 226 7.85 6.93 20.77
CA THR A 226 7.29 7.85 19.77
C THR A 226 5.83 7.50 19.52
N ASP A 227 4.99 8.51 19.28
CA ASP A 227 3.59 8.25 18.91
C ASP A 227 3.53 7.50 17.59
N ASN A 228 2.91 6.33 17.62
CA ASN A 228 2.74 5.44 16.47
C ASN A 228 2.02 6.11 15.28
N ARG A 229 1.20 7.15 15.53
CA ARG A 229 0.49 7.90 14.49
C ARG A 229 1.42 8.76 13.63
N SER A 230 2.52 9.21 14.19
CA SER A 230 3.54 10.00 13.50
C SER A 230 4.52 9.16 12.69
N LEU A 231 4.50 7.83 12.85
CA LEU A 231 5.42 6.92 12.19
C LEU A 231 4.87 6.44 10.84
N PHE A 232 5.77 6.21 9.92
CA PHE A 232 5.54 5.48 8.68
C PHE A 232 6.64 4.43 8.48
N LYS A 233 6.32 3.35 7.78
CA LYS A 233 7.25 2.28 7.47
C LYS A 233 7.92 2.57 6.12
N ASP A 234 9.24 2.65 6.15
CA ASP A 234 10.07 2.81 4.95
C ASP A 234 10.18 1.50 4.16
N ILE A 235 10.71 1.56 2.93
CA ILE A 235 10.93 0.41 2.03
C ILE A 235 11.84 -0.64 2.70
N ASN A 236 12.80 -0.19 3.53
CA ASN A 236 13.72 -1.05 4.27
C ASN A 236 13.11 -1.72 5.51
N GLY A 237 11.81 -1.54 5.76
CA GLY A 237 11.11 -2.09 6.92
C GLY A 237 11.32 -1.32 8.22
N LEU A 238 12.11 -0.26 8.21
CA LEU A 238 12.33 0.62 9.36
C LEU A 238 11.18 1.62 9.50
N PHE A 239 10.91 2.02 10.73
CA PHE A 239 9.94 3.06 11.02
C PHE A 239 10.63 4.41 11.13
N ARG A 240 10.01 5.42 10.52
CA ARG A 240 10.50 6.80 10.56
C ARG A 240 9.36 7.75 10.87
N SER A 241 9.72 8.91 11.45
CA SER A 241 8.75 10.00 11.63
C SER A 241 8.35 10.61 10.29
N LYS A 242 7.08 11.00 10.16
CA LYS A 242 6.58 11.79 9.03
C LYS A 242 7.20 13.18 8.99
N ASP A 243 7.63 13.69 10.15
CA ASP A 243 8.29 14.97 10.25
C ASP A 243 9.80 14.79 10.01
N PRO A 244 10.36 15.42 8.97
CA PRO A 244 11.78 15.26 8.60
C PRO A 244 12.76 15.74 9.69
N ASN A 245 12.31 16.65 10.55
CA ASN A 245 13.10 17.26 11.63
C ASN A 245 12.87 16.61 13.00
N ALA A 246 12.09 15.54 13.06
CA ALA A 246 11.86 14.84 14.33
C ALA A 246 13.16 14.22 14.82
N GLN A 247 13.57 14.58 16.03
CA GLN A 247 14.64 13.93 16.75
C GLN A 247 14.03 12.84 17.63
N TYR A 248 14.66 11.69 17.65
CA TYR A 248 14.26 10.59 18.52
C TYR A 248 14.97 10.74 19.86
N GLU A 249 14.21 11.17 20.86
CA GLU A 249 14.70 11.33 22.22
C GLU A 249 14.73 9.99 22.94
N ILE A 250 15.71 9.84 23.85
CA ILE A 250 15.83 8.65 24.68
C ILE A 250 14.76 8.67 25.75
N ASP A 251 14.03 7.56 25.87
CA ASP A 251 13.05 7.38 26.94
C ASP A 251 13.54 6.32 27.95
N GLY A 252 13.89 6.75 29.13
CA GLY A 252 14.34 5.88 30.22
C GLY A 252 13.26 4.96 30.80
N ASN A 253 11.98 5.16 30.43
CA ASN A 253 10.89 4.29 30.86
C ASN A 253 10.76 3.03 29.99
N VAL A 254 11.36 3.02 28.80
CA VAL A 254 11.36 1.85 27.92
C VAL A 254 12.31 0.79 28.49
N LYS A 255 11.78 -0.41 28.70
CA LYS A 255 12.54 -1.53 29.24
C LYS A 255 12.73 -2.62 28.22
N LEU A 256 13.86 -3.33 28.34
CA LEU A 256 14.19 -4.50 27.57
C LEU A 256 14.05 -5.77 28.40
N LEU A 257 13.55 -6.82 27.79
CA LEU A 257 13.59 -8.18 28.31
C LEU A 257 14.68 -8.94 27.54
N LYS A 258 15.70 -9.44 28.22
CA LYS A 258 16.79 -10.24 27.65
C LYS A 258 16.40 -11.69 27.40
N GLY A 259 17.05 -12.34 26.44
CA GLY A 259 16.83 -13.74 26.13
C GLY A 259 15.50 -14.02 25.42
N ALA A 260 14.88 -13.01 24.83
CA ALA A 260 13.63 -13.12 24.10
C ALA A 260 13.62 -12.19 22.88
N ILE A 261 12.87 -12.56 21.88
CA ILE A 261 12.61 -11.74 20.68
C ILE A 261 11.12 -11.53 20.48
N GLU A 262 10.76 -10.40 19.91
CA GLU A 262 9.40 -10.16 19.46
C GLU A 262 9.17 -10.78 18.08
N GLY A 263 8.20 -11.69 17.97
CA GLY A 263 7.79 -12.25 16.67
C GLY A 263 6.97 -11.25 15.85
N SER A 264 6.62 -11.66 14.63
CA SER A 264 5.69 -10.92 13.79
C SER A 264 4.29 -10.88 14.41
N ASN A 265 3.56 -9.78 14.22
CA ASN A 265 2.16 -9.68 14.61
C ASN A 265 1.19 -10.15 13.51
N VAL A 266 1.72 -10.81 12.48
CA VAL A 266 0.96 -11.36 11.35
C VAL A 266 0.43 -12.76 11.69
N SER A 267 -0.84 -13.02 11.38
CA SER A 267 -1.41 -14.37 11.43
C SER A 267 -1.30 -15.03 10.05
N ALA A 268 -0.46 -16.06 9.94
CA ALA A 268 -0.26 -16.80 8.68
C ALA A 268 -1.59 -17.33 8.11
N ILE A 269 -2.41 -17.95 8.95
CA ILE A 269 -3.71 -18.50 8.53
C ILE A 269 -4.66 -17.39 8.08
N GLY A 270 -4.70 -16.27 8.82
CA GLY A 270 -5.53 -15.13 8.46
C GLY A 270 -5.15 -14.51 7.11
N GLU A 271 -3.84 -14.32 6.86
CA GLU A 271 -3.36 -13.78 5.59
C GLU A 271 -3.60 -14.76 4.43
N MET A 272 -3.37 -16.07 4.62
CA MET A 272 -3.66 -17.08 3.59
C MET A 272 -5.13 -17.12 3.21
N THR A 273 -6.03 -17.06 4.20
CA THR A 273 -7.47 -17.03 3.93
C THR A 273 -7.86 -15.78 3.16
N SER A 274 -7.33 -14.62 3.57
CA SER A 274 -7.57 -13.35 2.86
C SER A 274 -7.02 -13.37 1.44
N LEU A 275 -5.87 -13.99 1.19
CA LEU A 275 -5.30 -14.16 -0.16
C LEU A 275 -6.22 -14.98 -1.06
N ILE A 276 -6.77 -16.10 -0.55
CA ILE A 276 -7.71 -16.95 -1.30
C ILE A 276 -8.98 -16.17 -1.65
N ASP A 277 -9.53 -15.41 -0.70
CA ASP A 277 -10.73 -14.61 -0.92
C ASP A 277 -10.50 -13.50 -1.95
N LEU A 278 -9.36 -12.79 -1.88
CA LEU A 278 -8.99 -11.77 -2.86
C LEU A 278 -8.74 -12.36 -4.24
N GLN A 279 -8.14 -13.56 -4.33
CA GLN A 279 -7.96 -14.25 -5.59
C GLN A 279 -9.29 -14.62 -6.23
N ARG A 280 -10.23 -15.15 -5.46
CA ARG A 280 -11.59 -15.45 -5.95
C ARG A 280 -12.32 -14.19 -6.43
N GLN A 281 -12.17 -13.09 -5.70
CA GLN A 281 -12.75 -11.80 -6.12
C GLN A 281 -12.13 -11.31 -7.44
N PHE A 282 -10.81 -11.46 -7.60
CA PHE A 282 -10.13 -11.13 -8.85
C PHE A 282 -10.63 -11.98 -10.02
N GLU A 283 -10.77 -13.30 -9.84
CA GLU A 283 -11.31 -14.22 -10.85
C GLU A 283 -12.76 -13.85 -11.25
N MET A 284 -13.59 -13.48 -10.28
CA MET A 284 -14.96 -13.00 -10.57
C MET A 284 -14.95 -11.71 -11.41
N GLN A 285 -14.03 -10.78 -11.14
CA GLN A 285 -13.92 -9.54 -11.91
C GLN A 285 -13.42 -9.79 -13.33
N VAL A 286 -12.46 -10.70 -13.50
CA VAL A 286 -12.01 -11.14 -14.83
C VAL A 286 -13.16 -11.79 -15.61
N LYS A 287 -13.96 -12.63 -14.95
CA LYS A 287 -15.13 -13.25 -15.56
C LYS A 287 -16.20 -12.21 -15.96
N LEU A 288 -16.41 -11.19 -15.14
CA LEU A 288 -17.30 -10.07 -15.49
C LEU A 288 -16.82 -9.32 -16.73
N MET A 289 -15.49 -9.09 -16.86
CA MET A 289 -14.91 -8.47 -18.05
C MET A 289 -15.12 -9.33 -19.30
N SER A 290 -14.91 -10.64 -19.21
CA SER A 290 -15.15 -11.58 -20.30
C SER A 290 -16.64 -11.63 -20.69
N THR A 291 -17.54 -11.64 -19.72
CA THR A 291 -18.98 -11.63 -19.99
C THR A 291 -19.43 -10.32 -20.67
N ALA A 292 -18.84 -9.19 -20.28
CA ALA A 292 -19.09 -7.90 -20.94
C ALA A 292 -18.62 -7.91 -22.40
N GLU A 293 -17.43 -8.46 -22.66
CA GLU A 293 -16.91 -8.62 -24.02
C GLU A 293 -17.80 -9.54 -24.88
N ASP A 294 -18.30 -10.64 -24.33
CA ASP A 294 -19.20 -11.55 -25.03
C ASP A 294 -20.56 -10.90 -25.34
N MET A 295 -21.07 -10.06 -24.43
CA MET A 295 -22.28 -9.27 -24.69
C MET A 295 -22.06 -8.24 -25.80
N ASP A 296 -20.90 -7.60 -25.87
CA ASP A 296 -20.54 -6.69 -26.96
C ASP A 296 -20.50 -7.41 -28.31
N LYS A 297 -19.84 -8.56 -28.37
CA LYS A 297 -19.80 -9.40 -29.59
C LYS A 297 -21.18 -9.86 -30.03
N ALA A 298 -22.05 -10.22 -29.08
CA ALA A 298 -23.43 -10.61 -29.38
C ALA A 298 -24.23 -9.42 -29.94
N SER A 299 -24.08 -8.21 -29.37
CA SER A 299 -24.70 -6.99 -29.85
C SER A 299 -24.24 -6.65 -31.27
N ASP A 300 -22.94 -6.71 -31.56
CA ASP A 300 -22.36 -6.49 -32.87
C ASP A 300 -22.87 -7.50 -33.91
N SER A 301 -23.07 -8.75 -33.53
CA SER A 301 -23.63 -9.78 -34.42
C SER A 301 -25.06 -9.50 -34.81
N LEU A 302 -25.89 -8.98 -33.89
CA LEU A 302 -27.25 -8.61 -34.17
C LEU A 302 -27.36 -7.40 -35.13
N LEU A 303 -26.44 -6.44 -35.02
CA LEU A 303 -26.36 -5.28 -35.89
C LEU A 303 -25.92 -5.62 -37.31
N ARG A 304 -25.14 -6.70 -37.49
CA ARG A 304 -24.69 -7.17 -38.83
C ARG A 304 -25.70 -8.02 -39.57
N THR A 305 -26.71 -8.55 -38.88
CA THR A 305 -27.76 -9.40 -39.49
C THR A 305 -29.03 -8.63 -39.82
N SER A 306 -29.10 -7.34 -39.50
CA SER A 306 -30.15 -6.41 -39.89
C SER A 306 -29.71 -5.51 -41.04
#